data_ab4c1ded2ba29dde94a19511f2bdcedf
#
_entry.id   ab4c1ded2ba29dde94a19511f2bdcedf
#
_cell.length_a   1.000
_cell.length_b   1.000
_cell.length_c   1.000
_cell.angle_alpha   90.00
_cell.angle_beta   90.00
_cell.angle_gamma   90.00
#
_symmetry.space_group_name_H-M   'P 1'
#
loop_
_entity.id
_entity.type
_entity.pdbx_description
1 polymer ?
#
loop_
_entity_poly.entity_id
_entity_poly.type
_entity_poly.pdbx_seq_one_letter_code
_entity_poly.pdbx_strand_id
1 'polypeptide(L)'
;MEKGKNVYQKESLLQLGLFLNYGLKFNSWPGYKCGISENEFNYFKASIKKASQENLWFTEEMINNSLENWSNNLTEDNIDVWLSKYKTPSNVNKNVLIICAGNLPLVGLHDVLCCVVLGLNVQVKLSKKDDVLLPLIINLLSLFDENIKKQVVVLRGKPKNFDAVIATGSDNSNRYFDYYFGEHPHIFRKNRTSVAVIHNDISDDQLLNLSHDVLQYYGLGCRSVTKLYLPENFDIDKLYKNFFYYKDLVNHNKYMNNYDYNRSIFLLEKKLFFDNGFLILKEDKNLFSPISVVNFEYYSNLEDLETELNVLSNQIQCRVGVGGLLYGNAQKPNLWDYADGVDTMDFLTNF
;
A
#
# COMPACT_ATOMS: atom_id res chain seq x y z
N MET A 1 28.63 -20.70 9.70
CA MET A 1 28.73 -19.34 9.12
C MET A 1 27.41 -18.79 8.58
N GLU A 2 26.39 -19.61 8.26
CA GLU A 2 25.09 -19.13 7.70
C GLU A 2 24.14 -18.52 8.72
N LYS A 3 24.17 -18.94 9.99
CA LYS A 3 23.33 -18.35 11.05
C LYS A 3 23.62 -16.85 11.33
N GLY A 4 24.79 -16.33 10.95
CA GLY A 4 25.16 -14.95 11.23
C GLY A 4 24.54 -13.91 10.26
N LYS A 5 24.33 -14.25 8.98
CA LYS A 5 23.83 -13.27 7.99
C LYS A 5 22.36 -12.89 8.23
N ASN A 6 21.48 -13.86 8.53
CA ASN A 6 20.06 -13.59 8.81
C ASN A 6 19.82 -12.77 10.07
N VAL A 7 20.72 -12.88 11.05
CA VAL A 7 20.62 -12.13 12.32
C VAL A 7 20.84 -10.63 12.05
N TYR A 8 21.83 -10.25 11.22
CA TYR A 8 22.10 -8.82 10.92
C TYR A 8 20.98 -8.16 10.12
N GLN A 9 20.38 -8.91 9.19
CA GLN A 9 19.27 -8.37 8.37
C GLN A 9 18.01 -8.16 9.21
N LYS A 10 17.68 -9.07 10.14
CA LYS A 10 16.59 -8.88 11.10
C LYS A 10 16.85 -7.64 11.95
N GLU A 11 18.06 -7.47 12.47
CA GLU A 11 18.42 -6.33 13.31
C GLU A 11 18.25 -5.00 12.58
N SER A 12 18.65 -4.89 11.30
CA SER A 12 18.49 -3.65 10.53
C SER A 12 17.02 -3.28 10.29
N LEU A 13 16.12 -4.27 10.15
CA LEU A 13 14.67 -4.05 10.06
C LEU A 13 14.10 -3.52 11.39
N LEU A 14 14.53 -4.11 12.51
CA LEU A 14 14.13 -3.67 13.85
C LEU A 14 14.58 -2.22 14.12
N GLN A 15 15.82 -1.90 13.76
CA GLN A 15 16.36 -0.55 13.89
C GLN A 15 15.61 0.45 13.00
N LEU A 16 15.23 0.05 11.79
CA LEU A 16 14.38 0.87 10.92
C LEU A 16 13.02 1.13 11.58
N GLY A 17 12.34 0.09 12.09
CA GLY A 17 11.04 0.23 12.76
C GLY A 17 11.12 1.18 13.96
N LEU A 18 12.14 1.01 14.81
CA LEU A 18 12.42 1.88 15.95
C LEU A 18 12.68 3.33 15.50
N PHE A 19 13.52 3.52 14.48
CA PHE A 19 13.83 4.84 13.96
C PHE A 19 12.58 5.54 13.41
N LEU A 20 11.75 4.85 12.60
CA LEU A 20 10.51 5.42 12.06
C LEU A 20 9.58 5.90 13.18
N ASN A 21 9.46 5.15 14.29
CA ASN A 21 8.69 5.56 15.45
C ASN A 21 9.20 6.87 16.05
N TYR A 22 10.53 7.00 16.26
CA TYR A 22 11.14 8.26 16.73
C TYR A 22 10.98 9.38 15.71
N GLY A 23 11.21 9.08 14.43
CA GLY A 23 11.09 10.02 13.34
C GLY A 23 9.69 10.63 13.23
N LEU A 24 8.64 9.87 13.51
CA LEU A 24 7.26 10.36 13.49
C LEU A 24 6.91 11.16 14.77
N LYS A 25 7.37 10.70 15.93
CA LYS A 25 7.03 11.33 17.23
C LYS A 25 7.73 12.65 17.51
N PHE A 26 8.97 12.82 17.02
CA PHE A 26 9.79 13.97 17.37
C PHE A 26 9.96 14.92 16.18
N ASN A 27 9.81 16.22 16.41
CA ASN A 27 10.06 17.25 15.39
C ASN A 27 11.54 17.65 15.30
N SER A 28 12.32 17.42 16.36
CA SER A 28 13.77 17.62 16.43
C SER A 28 14.46 16.33 16.85
N TRP A 29 15.75 16.23 16.56
CA TRP A 29 16.53 15.04 16.88
C TRP A 29 16.47 14.64 18.36
N PRO A 30 16.03 13.44 18.71
CA PRO A 30 15.84 12.99 20.09
C PRO A 30 17.12 12.44 20.75
N GLY A 31 18.27 12.58 20.10
CA GLY A 31 19.55 11.98 20.50
C GLY A 31 19.80 10.61 19.88
N TYR A 32 20.97 10.05 20.12
CA TYR A 32 21.44 8.78 19.50
C TYR A 32 20.60 7.55 19.84
N LYS A 33 19.68 7.62 20.78
CA LYS A 33 18.73 6.52 21.06
C LYS A 33 17.80 6.18 19.89
N CYS A 34 17.69 7.06 18.89
CA CYS A 34 16.97 6.77 17.65
C CYS A 34 17.81 6.01 16.62
N GLY A 35 19.08 5.69 16.92
CA GLY A 35 19.96 4.88 16.09
C GLY A 35 20.74 5.63 15.02
N ILE A 36 20.48 6.93 14.82
CA ILE A 36 21.16 7.75 13.78
C ILE A 36 21.61 9.12 14.31
N SER A 37 22.48 9.81 13.55
CA SER A 37 22.94 11.16 13.85
C SER A 37 21.86 12.23 13.61
N GLU A 38 22.09 13.42 14.15
CA GLU A 38 21.21 14.59 13.94
C GLU A 38 21.10 14.96 12.46
N ASN A 39 22.19 14.91 11.70
CA ASN A 39 22.19 15.20 10.26
C ASN A 39 21.29 14.24 9.48
N GLU A 40 21.34 12.96 9.78
CA GLU A 40 20.52 11.93 9.15
C GLU A 40 19.04 12.09 9.53
N PHE A 41 18.76 12.42 10.79
CA PHE A 41 17.40 12.73 11.25
C PHE A 41 16.81 13.94 10.51
N ASN A 42 17.58 15.02 10.41
CA ASN A 42 17.16 16.23 9.70
C ASN A 42 16.97 15.96 8.20
N TYR A 43 17.84 15.13 7.59
CA TYR A 43 17.67 14.69 6.21
C TYR A 43 16.38 13.87 6.01
N PHE A 44 16.03 12.98 6.94
CA PHE A 44 14.76 12.23 6.92
C PHE A 44 13.56 13.19 6.92
N LYS A 45 13.53 14.16 7.84
CA LYS A 45 12.43 15.16 7.90
C LYS A 45 12.34 16.00 6.63
N ALA A 46 13.47 16.47 6.11
CA ALA A 46 13.52 17.23 4.87
C ALA A 46 13.06 16.41 3.66
N SER A 47 13.35 15.12 3.63
CA SER A 47 12.94 14.21 2.56
C SER A 47 11.43 13.96 2.53
N ILE A 48 10.77 13.84 3.68
CA ILE A 48 9.30 13.76 3.76
C ILE A 48 8.68 15.02 3.14
N LYS A 49 9.15 16.20 3.56
CA LYS A 49 8.69 17.47 3.01
C LYS A 49 8.95 17.60 1.50
N LYS A 50 10.12 17.14 1.04
CA LYS A 50 10.46 17.12 -0.39
C LYS A 50 9.51 16.22 -1.16
N ALA A 51 9.23 15.00 -0.70
CA ALA A 51 8.32 14.08 -1.35
C ALA A 51 6.91 14.66 -1.49
N SER A 52 6.39 15.36 -0.47
CA SER A 52 5.08 16.01 -0.53
C SER A 52 5.03 17.18 -1.52
N GLN A 53 6.16 17.86 -1.75
CA GLN A 53 6.25 18.94 -2.74
C GLN A 53 6.37 18.42 -4.18
N GLU A 54 7.07 17.31 -4.40
CA GLU A 54 7.28 16.73 -5.73
C GLU A 54 6.06 15.94 -6.23
N ASN A 55 5.32 15.30 -5.32
CA ASN A 55 4.09 14.62 -5.67
C ASN A 55 2.92 15.16 -4.82
N LEU A 56 2.08 15.98 -5.43
CA LEU A 56 0.94 16.61 -4.75
C LEU A 56 -0.15 15.62 -4.26
N TRP A 57 -0.07 14.33 -4.61
CA TRP A 57 -0.88 13.29 -3.97
C TRP A 57 -0.29 12.86 -2.61
N PHE A 58 1.02 13.02 -2.43
CA PHE A 58 1.73 12.59 -1.23
C PHE A 58 1.69 13.68 -0.17
N THR A 59 0.55 13.91 0.48
CA THR A 59 0.52 14.81 1.63
C THR A 59 1.42 14.26 2.73
N GLU A 60 1.93 15.15 3.61
CA GLU A 60 2.73 14.71 4.76
C GLU A 60 1.95 13.71 5.64
N GLU A 61 0.64 13.88 5.78
CA GLU A 61 -0.23 12.94 6.48
C GLU A 61 -0.22 11.57 5.82
N MET A 62 -0.40 11.48 4.50
CA MET A 62 -0.36 10.22 3.76
C MET A 62 0.99 9.52 3.92
N ILE A 63 2.10 10.27 3.83
CA ILE A 63 3.45 9.73 4.04
C ILE A 63 3.61 9.22 5.46
N ASN A 64 3.20 10.01 6.46
CA ASN A 64 3.30 9.64 7.87
C ASN A 64 2.48 8.38 8.18
N ASN A 65 1.26 8.26 7.66
CA ASN A 65 0.43 7.06 7.80
C ASN A 65 1.14 5.81 7.23
N SER A 66 1.80 5.93 6.07
CA SER A 66 2.57 4.84 5.48
C SER A 66 3.78 4.46 6.36
N LEU A 67 4.54 5.44 6.83
CA LEU A 67 5.70 5.23 7.71
C LEU A 67 5.29 4.64 9.07
N GLU A 68 4.15 5.06 9.62
CA GLU A 68 3.61 4.52 10.87
C GLU A 68 3.23 3.04 10.73
N ASN A 69 2.58 2.68 9.62
CA ASN A 69 2.28 1.28 9.32
C ASN A 69 3.56 0.44 9.24
N TRP A 70 4.63 0.95 8.62
CA TRP A 70 5.91 0.27 8.59
C TRP A 70 6.55 0.16 9.97
N SER A 71 6.52 1.23 10.77
CA SER A 71 7.02 1.20 12.15
C SER A 71 6.30 0.15 13.00
N ASN A 72 4.96 0.07 12.88
CA ASN A 72 4.13 -0.87 13.62
C ASN A 72 4.34 -2.33 13.17
N ASN A 73 4.73 -2.55 11.93
CA ASN A 73 5.01 -3.87 11.38
C ASN A 73 6.43 -4.37 11.67
N LEU A 74 7.42 -3.48 11.69
CA LEU A 74 8.84 -3.83 11.89
C LEU A 74 9.17 -4.00 13.38
N THR A 75 8.42 -4.83 14.09
CA THR A 75 8.64 -5.26 15.48
C THR A 75 9.24 -6.65 15.51
N GLU A 76 9.86 -7.02 16.64
CA GLU A 76 10.48 -8.34 16.80
C GLU A 76 9.50 -9.48 16.57
N ASP A 77 8.34 -9.41 17.23
CA ASP A 77 7.29 -10.44 17.14
C ASP A 77 6.79 -10.61 15.69
N ASN A 78 6.50 -9.49 15.00
CA ASN A 78 5.98 -9.54 13.63
C ASN A 78 7.03 -10.09 12.64
N ILE A 79 8.29 -9.67 12.78
CA ILE A 79 9.38 -10.16 11.94
C ILE A 79 9.60 -11.66 12.18
N ASP A 80 9.57 -12.12 13.43
CA ASP A 80 9.71 -13.54 13.74
C ASP A 80 8.55 -14.39 13.21
N VAL A 81 7.32 -13.93 13.36
CA VAL A 81 6.15 -14.58 12.76
C VAL A 81 6.30 -14.66 11.24
N TRP A 82 6.69 -13.55 10.61
CA TRP A 82 6.86 -13.49 9.16
C TRP A 82 7.94 -14.46 8.67
N LEU A 83 9.14 -14.41 9.25
CA LEU A 83 10.29 -15.17 8.77
C LEU A 83 10.23 -16.66 9.16
N SER A 84 9.49 -17.02 10.21
CA SER A 84 9.40 -18.42 10.70
C SER A 84 8.88 -19.41 9.65
N LYS A 85 8.15 -18.93 8.65
CA LYS A 85 7.52 -19.73 7.59
C LYS A 85 8.48 -20.09 6.45
N TYR A 86 9.62 -19.39 6.34
CA TYR A 86 10.49 -19.47 5.18
C TYR A 86 11.87 -19.99 5.53
N LYS A 87 12.45 -20.72 4.58
CA LYS A 87 13.84 -21.19 4.68
C LYS A 87 14.73 -20.21 3.91
N THR A 88 15.94 -19.99 4.42
CA THR A 88 16.95 -19.24 3.68
C THR A 88 17.25 -19.93 2.35
N PRO A 89 17.21 -19.24 1.20
CA PRO A 89 17.51 -19.85 -0.08
C PRO A 89 18.96 -20.36 -0.11
N SER A 90 19.19 -21.46 -0.81
CA SER A 90 20.50 -22.06 -1.01
C SER A 90 21.43 -21.25 -1.93
N ASN A 91 20.87 -20.36 -2.74
CA ASN A 91 21.59 -19.54 -3.72
C ASN A 91 21.29 -18.05 -3.52
N VAL A 92 22.18 -17.37 -2.78
CA VAL A 92 22.07 -15.94 -2.44
C VAL A 92 22.67 -14.98 -3.53
N ASN A 93 23.20 -15.51 -4.63
CA ASN A 93 23.81 -14.67 -5.69
C ASN A 93 22.84 -14.32 -6.83
N LYS A 94 21.55 -14.51 -6.63
CA LYS A 94 20.53 -14.14 -7.61
C LYS A 94 20.19 -12.65 -7.53
N ASN A 95 19.83 -12.09 -8.69
CA ASN A 95 19.48 -10.69 -8.86
C ASN A 95 17.99 -10.55 -9.15
N VAL A 96 17.27 -9.76 -8.38
CA VAL A 96 15.85 -9.50 -8.56
C VAL A 96 15.65 -8.07 -9.05
N LEU A 97 14.90 -7.91 -10.13
CA LEU A 97 14.45 -6.60 -10.60
C LEU A 97 13.11 -6.27 -9.97
N ILE A 98 13.05 -5.14 -9.25
CA ILE A 98 11.80 -4.60 -8.71
C ILE A 98 11.43 -3.33 -9.48
N ILE A 99 10.24 -3.31 -10.11
CA ILE A 99 9.69 -2.14 -10.78
C ILE A 99 8.54 -1.59 -9.95
N CYS A 100 8.73 -0.39 -9.41
CA CYS A 100 7.79 0.21 -8.46
C CYS A 100 6.75 1.08 -9.16
N ALA A 101 5.50 0.99 -8.74
CA ALA A 101 4.48 2.02 -8.97
C ALA A 101 4.75 3.22 -8.05
N GLY A 102 4.11 4.36 -8.32
CA GLY A 102 4.27 5.58 -7.52
C GLY A 102 2.95 6.28 -7.28
N ASN A 103 1.86 5.53 -7.20
CA ASN A 103 0.55 6.06 -6.85
C ASN A 103 0.35 6.22 -5.34
N LEU A 104 1.10 5.47 -4.54
CA LEU A 104 1.15 5.54 -3.07
C LEU A 104 2.60 5.62 -2.60
N PRO A 105 2.86 6.15 -1.37
CA PRO A 105 4.18 6.13 -0.76
C PRO A 105 4.69 4.71 -0.57
N LEU A 106 5.95 4.46 -0.92
CA LEU A 106 6.71 3.24 -0.59
C LEU A 106 6.14 1.93 -1.20
N VAL A 107 5.47 1.98 -2.35
CA VAL A 107 4.82 0.79 -2.96
C VAL A 107 5.79 -0.40 -3.12
N GLY A 108 7.03 -0.19 -3.46
CA GLY A 108 8.00 -1.28 -3.65
C GLY A 108 8.73 -1.74 -2.38
N LEU A 109 8.49 -1.12 -1.22
CA LEU A 109 9.29 -1.37 -0.02
C LEU A 109 9.18 -2.81 0.46
N HIS A 110 7.97 -3.38 0.49
CA HIS A 110 7.77 -4.76 0.93
C HIS A 110 8.60 -5.76 0.11
N ASP A 111 8.62 -5.61 -1.21
CA ASP A 111 9.39 -6.49 -2.09
C ASP A 111 10.89 -6.33 -1.89
N VAL A 112 11.37 -5.10 -1.65
CA VAL A 112 12.76 -4.84 -1.29
C VAL A 112 13.12 -5.54 0.01
N LEU A 113 12.27 -5.44 1.05
CA LEU A 113 12.50 -6.10 2.34
C LEU A 113 12.50 -7.63 2.21
N CYS A 114 11.59 -8.22 1.41
CA CYS A 114 11.60 -9.65 1.12
C CYS A 114 12.95 -10.10 0.51
N CYS A 115 13.47 -9.37 -0.46
CA CYS A 115 14.77 -9.67 -1.06
C CYS A 115 15.92 -9.46 -0.07
N VAL A 116 15.88 -8.39 0.74
CA VAL A 116 16.92 -8.08 1.72
C VAL A 116 17.04 -9.20 2.73
N VAL A 117 15.95 -9.65 3.34
CA VAL A 117 15.98 -10.72 4.36
C VAL A 117 16.40 -12.08 3.81
N LEU A 118 16.18 -12.31 2.52
CA LEU A 118 16.65 -13.52 1.83
C LEU A 118 18.11 -13.41 1.32
N GLY A 119 18.75 -12.26 1.45
CA GLY A 119 20.12 -12.05 1.02
C GLY A 119 20.30 -11.93 -0.51
N LEU A 120 19.21 -11.65 -1.26
CA LEU A 120 19.20 -11.52 -2.71
C LEU A 120 19.67 -10.12 -3.13
N ASN A 121 20.36 -10.00 -4.26
CA ASN A 121 20.70 -8.70 -4.84
C ASN A 121 19.45 -8.08 -5.49
N VAL A 122 19.29 -6.77 -5.37
CA VAL A 122 18.10 -6.08 -5.81
C VAL A 122 18.44 -4.89 -6.72
N GLN A 123 17.82 -4.87 -7.89
CA GLN A 123 17.78 -3.72 -8.76
C GLN A 123 16.41 -3.05 -8.66
N VAL A 124 16.34 -1.83 -8.13
CA VAL A 124 15.09 -1.11 -7.95
C VAL A 124 14.90 -0.06 -9.05
N LYS A 125 13.86 -0.21 -9.86
CA LYS A 125 13.42 0.79 -10.83
C LYS A 125 12.27 1.61 -10.23
N LEU A 126 12.58 2.83 -9.83
CA LEU A 126 11.60 3.74 -9.22
C LEU A 126 10.60 4.30 -10.25
N SER A 127 9.42 4.62 -9.77
CA SER A 127 8.51 5.52 -10.46
C SER A 127 9.00 6.97 -10.30
N LYS A 128 8.81 7.80 -11.33
CA LYS A 128 9.05 9.25 -11.23
C LYS A 128 8.13 9.95 -10.22
N LYS A 129 7.07 9.29 -9.79
CA LYS A 129 6.10 9.84 -8.82
C LYS A 129 6.50 9.55 -7.37
N ASP A 130 7.41 8.59 -7.14
CA ASP A 130 7.99 8.27 -5.82
C ASP A 130 9.48 7.90 -6.02
N ASP A 131 10.31 8.91 -6.21
CA ASP A 131 11.76 8.76 -6.35
C ASP A 131 12.55 9.32 -5.14
N VAL A 132 11.83 9.74 -4.09
CA VAL A 132 12.39 10.29 -2.85
C VAL A 132 12.29 9.31 -1.69
N LEU A 133 11.10 8.74 -1.42
CA LEU A 133 10.85 8.00 -0.18
C LEU A 133 11.53 6.63 -0.16
N LEU A 134 11.41 5.84 -1.22
CA LEU A 134 12.02 4.52 -1.23
C LEU A 134 13.56 4.58 -1.16
N PRO A 135 14.28 5.48 -1.88
CA PRO A 135 15.70 5.71 -1.67
C PRO A 135 16.06 6.16 -0.25
N LEU A 136 15.24 6.99 0.38
CA LEU A 136 15.41 7.39 1.77
C LEU A 136 15.42 6.18 2.70
N ILE A 137 14.44 5.29 2.58
CA ILE A 137 14.36 4.08 3.41
C ILE A 137 15.52 3.11 3.15
N ILE A 138 15.91 2.93 1.88
CA ILE A 138 17.08 2.11 1.52
C ILE A 138 18.37 2.68 2.14
N ASN A 139 18.53 4.01 2.12
CA ASN A 139 19.66 4.66 2.77
C ASN A 139 19.65 4.46 4.29
N LEU A 140 18.49 4.60 4.95
CA LEU A 140 18.36 4.36 6.39
C LEU A 140 18.72 2.90 6.75
N LEU A 141 18.20 1.93 5.99
CA LEU A 141 18.60 0.53 6.18
C LEU A 141 20.11 0.32 6.02
N SER A 142 20.73 1.03 5.08
CA SER A 142 22.17 0.96 4.84
C SER A 142 23.03 1.56 5.96
N LEU A 143 22.45 2.46 6.80
CA LEU A 143 23.11 2.96 8.01
C LEU A 143 23.13 1.90 9.12
N PHE A 144 22.12 1.04 9.18
CA PHE A 144 22.01 -0.03 10.16
C PHE A 144 22.77 -1.31 9.71
N ASP A 145 22.86 -1.56 8.39
CA ASP A 145 23.66 -2.65 7.82
C ASP A 145 24.32 -2.20 6.48
N GLU A 146 25.63 -2.01 6.49
CA GLU A 146 26.39 -1.58 5.31
C GLU A 146 26.31 -2.55 4.11
N ASN A 147 25.99 -3.83 4.34
CA ASN A 147 25.84 -4.81 3.27
C ASN A 147 24.64 -4.47 2.37
N ILE A 148 23.59 -3.87 2.92
CA ILE A 148 22.39 -3.46 2.17
C ILE A 148 22.75 -2.46 1.06
N LYS A 149 23.72 -1.59 1.28
CA LYS A 149 24.18 -0.63 0.27
C LYS A 149 24.75 -1.31 -0.99
N LYS A 150 25.32 -2.51 -0.83
CA LYS A 150 25.84 -3.31 -1.96
C LYS A 150 24.74 -4.20 -2.55
N GLN A 151 23.81 -4.64 -1.72
CA GLN A 151 22.72 -5.55 -2.06
C GLN A 151 21.61 -4.85 -2.85
N VAL A 152 21.26 -3.61 -2.50
CA VAL A 152 20.15 -2.87 -3.11
C VAL A 152 20.66 -1.69 -3.93
N VAL A 153 20.42 -1.74 -5.24
CA VAL A 153 20.85 -0.72 -6.18
C VAL A 153 19.66 -0.03 -6.83
N VAL A 154 19.53 1.28 -6.61
CA VAL A 154 18.52 2.10 -7.29
C VAL A 154 19.00 2.44 -8.70
N LEU A 155 18.24 2.01 -9.72
CA LEU A 155 18.60 2.16 -11.12
C LEU A 155 18.28 3.55 -11.65
N ARG A 156 19.27 4.20 -12.28
CA ARG A 156 19.09 5.41 -13.10
C ARG A 156 18.84 5.10 -14.58
N GLY A 157 19.12 3.89 -15.03
CA GLY A 157 19.08 3.45 -16.42
C GLY A 157 18.19 2.23 -16.66
N LYS A 158 18.49 1.50 -17.73
CA LYS A 158 17.84 0.22 -18.05
C LYS A 158 18.36 -0.90 -17.13
N PRO A 159 17.49 -1.82 -16.66
CA PRO A 159 17.90 -2.98 -15.88
C PRO A 159 18.76 -3.94 -16.74
N LYS A 160 19.66 -4.67 -16.09
CA LYS A 160 20.52 -5.66 -16.75
C LYS A 160 20.82 -6.81 -15.78
N ASN A 161 20.97 -8.01 -16.33
CA ASN A 161 21.45 -9.18 -15.57
C ASN A 161 20.60 -9.46 -14.31
N PHE A 162 19.32 -9.65 -14.46
CA PHE A 162 18.40 -10.07 -13.42
C PHE A 162 17.86 -11.47 -13.72
N ASP A 163 17.54 -12.23 -12.68
CA ASP A 163 17.09 -13.62 -12.73
C ASP A 163 15.57 -13.70 -12.55
N ALA A 164 14.96 -12.75 -11.84
CA ALA A 164 13.52 -12.66 -11.63
C ALA A 164 13.05 -11.21 -11.61
N VAL A 165 11.74 -10.99 -11.81
CA VAL A 165 11.12 -9.67 -11.87
C VAL A 165 9.90 -9.60 -10.97
N ILE A 166 9.80 -8.55 -10.16
CA ILE A 166 8.57 -8.17 -9.45
C ILE A 166 8.18 -6.78 -9.97
N ALA A 167 7.03 -6.67 -10.61
CA ALA A 167 6.60 -5.40 -11.20
C ALA A 167 5.19 -5.03 -10.78
N THR A 168 5.03 -3.78 -10.35
CA THR A 168 3.74 -3.20 -9.96
C THR A 168 3.39 -2.06 -10.91
N GLY A 169 2.22 -2.11 -11.52
CA GLY A 169 1.80 -1.10 -12.48
C GLY A 169 0.32 -1.18 -12.83
N SER A 170 -0.13 -0.28 -13.72
CA SER A 170 -1.47 -0.34 -14.30
C SER A 170 -1.58 -1.48 -15.32
N ASP A 171 -2.82 -1.81 -15.75
CA ASP A 171 -3.06 -2.82 -16.78
C ASP A 171 -2.31 -2.52 -18.09
N ASN A 172 -2.18 -1.23 -18.46
CA ASN A 172 -1.35 -0.83 -19.59
C ASN A 172 0.13 -1.15 -19.35
N SER A 173 0.64 -0.93 -18.14
CA SER A 173 2.02 -1.25 -17.80
C SER A 173 2.27 -2.77 -17.83
N ASN A 174 1.29 -3.56 -17.41
CA ASN A 174 1.40 -5.02 -17.40
C ASN A 174 1.63 -5.61 -18.80
N ARG A 175 1.01 -5.05 -19.85
CA ARG A 175 1.30 -5.46 -21.26
C ARG A 175 2.76 -5.25 -21.64
N TYR A 176 3.38 -4.17 -21.14
CA TYR A 176 4.82 -3.95 -21.35
C TYR A 176 5.66 -4.88 -20.50
N PHE A 177 5.24 -5.21 -19.28
CA PHE A 177 5.95 -6.15 -18.42
C PHE A 177 5.95 -7.54 -19.05
N ASP A 178 4.81 -8.02 -19.52
CA ASP A 178 4.69 -9.30 -20.24
C ASP A 178 5.61 -9.33 -21.48
N TYR A 179 5.63 -8.27 -22.26
CA TYR A 179 6.44 -8.18 -23.47
C TYR A 179 7.95 -8.18 -23.20
N TYR A 180 8.40 -7.43 -22.18
CA TYR A 180 9.84 -7.27 -21.93
C TYR A 180 10.41 -8.28 -20.94
N PHE A 181 9.60 -8.84 -20.06
CA PHE A 181 10.07 -9.63 -18.92
C PHE A 181 9.35 -10.97 -18.77
N GLY A 182 8.36 -11.29 -19.60
CA GLY A 182 7.54 -12.50 -19.47
C GLY A 182 8.31 -13.83 -19.60
N GLU A 183 9.52 -13.82 -20.18
CA GLU A 183 10.39 -14.99 -20.23
C GLU A 183 11.13 -15.28 -18.91
N HIS A 184 11.18 -14.33 -17.98
CA HIS A 184 11.79 -14.52 -16.67
C HIS A 184 10.75 -15.01 -15.65
N PRO A 185 11.16 -15.71 -14.58
CA PRO A 185 10.33 -15.88 -13.39
C PRO A 185 9.84 -14.52 -12.91
N HIS A 186 8.51 -14.35 -12.70
CA HIS A 186 7.98 -13.02 -12.40
C HIS A 186 6.72 -13.02 -11.53
N ILE A 187 6.53 -11.90 -10.83
CA ILE A 187 5.26 -11.47 -10.25
C ILE A 187 4.87 -10.15 -10.91
N PHE A 188 3.84 -10.14 -11.75
CA PHE A 188 3.26 -8.92 -12.30
C PHE A 188 1.94 -8.64 -11.59
N ARG A 189 1.93 -7.58 -10.77
CA ARG A 189 0.76 -7.20 -10.00
C ARG A 189 -0.22 -6.43 -10.86
N LYS A 190 -1.45 -6.96 -10.87
CA LYS A 190 -2.56 -6.42 -11.67
C LYS A 190 -3.34 -5.37 -10.87
N ASN A 191 -4.19 -4.64 -11.57
CA ASN A 191 -5.11 -3.73 -10.91
C ASN A 191 -6.15 -4.53 -10.13
N ARG A 192 -6.24 -4.28 -8.82
CA ARG A 192 -7.24 -4.81 -7.90
C ARG A 192 -7.87 -3.69 -7.11
N THR A 193 -9.00 -3.96 -6.48
CA THR A 193 -9.65 -3.03 -5.56
C THR A 193 -10.12 -3.75 -4.32
N SER A 194 -10.59 -3.01 -3.32
CA SER A 194 -11.17 -3.59 -2.11
C SER A 194 -12.64 -3.26 -1.97
N VAL A 195 -13.34 -4.11 -1.24
CA VAL A 195 -14.77 -4.01 -1.02
C VAL A 195 -15.11 -3.99 0.47
N ALA A 196 -16.25 -3.40 0.82
CA ALA A 196 -16.78 -3.49 2.16
C ALA A 196 -18.16 -4.13 2.16
N VAL A 197 -18.39 -5.07 3.08
CA VAL A 197 -19.70 -5.66 3.32
C VAL A 197 -20.21 -5.16 4.67
N ILE A 198 -21.26 -4.37 4.65
CA ILE A 198 -21.82 -3.67 5.80
C ILE A 198 -22.99 -4.49 6.37
N HIS A 199 -23.04 -4.63 7.68
CA HIS A 199 -24.19 -5.26 8.36
C HIS A 199 -25.16 -4.21 8.90
N ASN A 200 -26.42 -4.63 9.21
CA ASN A 200 -27.47 -3.72 9.66
C ASN A 200 -27.10 -2.95 10.94
N ASP A 201 -26.44 -3.62 11.88
CA ASP A 201 -26.15 -3.10 13.22
C ASP A 201 -24.81 -2.37 13.30
N ILE A 202 -24.28 -1.89 12.15
CA ILE A 202 -23.00 -1.18 12.11
C ILE A 202 -23.06 0.10 12.97
N SER A 203 -22.08 0.26 13.87
CA SER A 203 -21.97 1.43 14.74
C SER A 203 -21.37 2.64 14.02
N ASP A 204 -21.54 3.83 14.60
CA ASP A 204 -20.92 5.06 14.09
C ASP A 204 -19.37 4.95 14.12
N ASP A 205 -18.77 4.32 15.14
CA ASP A 205 -17.32 4.10 15.21
C ASP A 205 -16.83 3.17 14.09
N GLN A 206 -17.60 2.12 13.76
CA GLN A 206 -17.27 1.24 12.65
C GLN A 206 -17.37 1.96 11.30
N LEU A 207 -18.36 2.83 11.13
CA LEU A 207 -18.50 3.66 9.93
C LEU A 207 -17.38 4.71 9.81
N LEU A 208 -16.96 5.30 10.93
CA LEU A 208 -15.80 6.16 10.96
C LEU A 208 -14.54 5.39 10.54
N ASN A 209 -14.33 4.20 11.07
CA ASN A 209 -13.22 3.33 10.67
C ASN A 209 -13.29 2.95 9.19
N LEU A 210 -14.48 2.64 8.66
CA LEU A 210 -14.68 2.39 7.23
C LEU A 210 -14.29 3.61 6.38
N SER A 211 -14.52 4.83 6.88
CA SER A 211 -14.10 6.04 6.16
C SER A 211 -12.58 6.10 5.92
N HIS A 212 -11.78 5.55 6.83
CA HIS A 212 -10.32 5.40 6.64
C HIS A 212 -10.01 4.39 5.53
N ASP A 213 -10.72 3.27 5.46
CA ASP A 213 -10.55 2.28 4.39
C ASP A 213 -10.87 2.84 3.00
N VAL A 214 -11.78 3.79 2.92
CA VAL A 214 -12.20 4.46 1.67
C VAL A 214 -11.29 5.63 1.31
N LEU A 215 -11.00 6.53 2.27
CA LEU A 215 -10.51 7.89 1.99
C LEU A 215 -9.07 8.18 2.43
N GLN A 216 -8.47 7.39 3.32
CA GLN A 216 -7.13 7.65 3.88
C GLN A 216 -6.05 7.86 2.80
N TYR A 217 -6.17 7.18 1.67
CA TYR A 217 -5.28 7.33 0.51
C TYR A 217 -6.05 7.84 -0.73
N TYR A 218 -7.11 8.63 -0.54
CA TYR A 218 -7.88 9.28 -1.62
C TYR A 218 -8.50 8.31 -2.65
N GLY A 219 -8.70 7.05 -2.28
CA GLY A 219 -9.11 6.01 -3.20
C GLY A 219 -7.99 5.51 -4.13
N LEU A 220 -6.72 5.88 -3.85
CA LEU A 220 -5.55 5.57 -4.66
C LEU A 220 -4.98 4.23 -4.34
N GLY A 221 -5.16 3.15 -4.62
CA GLY A 221 -4.49 1.90 -4.26
C GLY A 221 -5.46 0.73 -4.19
N CYS A 222 -4.92 -0.44 -4.38
CA CYS A 222 -5.73 -1.65 -4.42
C CYS A 222 -6.45 -1.97 -3.09
N ARG A 223 -5.96 -1.45 -1.97
CA ARG A 223 -6.58 -1.65 -0.64
C ARG A 223 -7.62 -0.57 -0.31
N SER A 224 -7.77 0.46 -1.13
CA SER A 224 -8.86 1.43 -0.96
C SER A 224 -10.20 0.79 -1.33
N VAL A 225 -11.19 0.94 -0.45
CA VAL A 225 -12.54 0.42 -0.69
C VAL A 225 -13.23 1.30 -1.72
N THR A 226 -13.56 0.73 -2.87
CA THR A 226 -14.25 1.41 -3.99
C THR A 226 -15.67 0.90 -4.21
N LYS A 227 -16.05 -0.17 -3.49
CA LYS A 227 -17.37 -0.77 -3.58
C LYS A 227 -17.90 -1.11 -2.19
N LEU A 228 -19.14 -0.70 -1.91
CA LEU A 228 -19.88 -1.05 -0.70
C LEU A 228 -21.03 -2.00 -1.05
N TYR A 229 -21.17 -3.06 -0.28
CA TYR A 229 -22.36 -3.89 -0.25
C TYR A 229 -23.15 -3.52 1.01
N LEU A 230 -24.33 -2.96 0.81
CA LEU A 230 -25.21 -2.43 1.84
C LEU A 230 -26.38 -3.39 2.08
N PRO A 231 -26.83 -3.61 3.32
CA PRO A 231 -28.07 -4.34 3.53
C PRO A 231 -29.25 -3.54 2.97
N GLU A 232 -30.34 -4.23 2.58
CA GLU A 232 -31.56 -3.57 2.13
C GLU A 232 -32.03 -2.51 3.13
N ASN A 233 -32.50 -1.38 2.62
CA ASN A 233 -32.96 -0.22 3.40
C ASN A 233 -31.90 0.45 4.28
N PHE A 234 -30.62 0.25 4.00
CA PHE A 234 -29.54 0.96 4.70
C PHE A 234 -29.63 2.47 4.48
N ASP A 235 -29.53 3.22 5.56
CA ASP A 235 -29.58 4.68 5.54
C ASP A 235 -28.21 5.26 5.08
N ILE A 236 -28.14 5.77 3.85
CA ILE A 236 -26.93 6.35 3.26
C ILE A 236 -26.48 7.62 4.01
N ASP A 237 -27.37 8.38 4.62
CA ASP A 237 -27.02 9.57 5.38
C ASP A 237 -26.14 9.21 6.60
N LYS A 238 -26.31 7.99 7.13
CA LYS A 238 -25.45 7.46 8.19
C LYS A 238 -24.00 7.30 7.75
N LEU A 239 -23.75 6.91 6.49
CA LEU A 239 -22.40 6.89 5.90
C LEU A 239 -21.82 8.31 5.84
N TYR A 240 -22.55 9.24 5.26
CA TYR A 240 -22.07 10.61 5.08
C TYR A 240 -21.78 11.33 6.39
N LYS A 241 -22.61 11.12 7.42
CA LYS A 241 -22.37 11.65 8.76
C LYS A 241 -20.98 11.26 9.27
N ASN A 242 -20.60 9.99 9.15
CA ASN A 242 -19.34 9.48 9.68
C ASN A 242 -18.17 9.78 8.73
N PHE A 243 -18.38 9.76 7.42
CA PHE A 243 -17.37 10.11 6.43
C PHE A 243 -17.03 11.61 6.42
N PHE A 244 -17.84 12.44 7.07
CA PHE A 244 -17.58 13.88 7.24
C PHE A 244 -16.29 14.18 8.03
N TYR A 245 -15.71 13.17 8.68
CA TYR A 245 -14.34 13.23 9.22
C TYR A 245 -13.34 13.70 8.15
N TYR A 246 -13.53 13.30 6.90
CA TYR A 246 -12.69 13.65 5.75
C TYR A 246 -13.15 14.92 4.99
N LYS A 247 -13.97 15.78 5.60
CA LYS A 247 -14.48 17.02 4.96
C LYS A 247 -13.38 17.91 4.37
N ASP A 248 -12.18 17.90 4.97
CA ASP A 248 -11.06 18.73 4.53
C ASP A 248 -10.45 18.29 3.19
N LEU A 249 -10.90 17.15 2.62
CA LEU A 249 -10.60 16.76 1.24
C LEU A 249 -11.03 17.81 0.21
N VAL A 250 -11.99 18.68 0.54
CA VAL A 250 -12.37 19.83 -0.30
C VAL A 250 -11.20 20.79 -0.56
N ASN A 251 -10.18 20.78 0.29
CA ASN A 251 -8.98 21.60 0.15
C ASN A 251 -7.89 20.92 -0.69
N HIS A 252 -8.07 19.66 -1.09
CA HIS A 252 -7.09 18.93 -1.89
C HIS A 252 -7.41 19.05 -3.39
N ASN A 253 -6.76 19.97 -4.07
CA ASN A 253 -7.06 20.34 -5.47
C ASN A 253 -7.12 19.15 -6.43
N LYS A 254 -6.17 18.20 -6.37
CA LYS A 254 -6.18 17.03 -7.26
C LYS A 254 -7.35 16.10 -6.99
N TYR A 255 -7.75 15.94 -5.73
CA TYR A 255 -8.90 15.14 -5.35
C TYR A 255 -10.19 15.80 -5.86
N MET A 256 -10.36 17.10 -5.57
CA MET A 256 -11.54 17.86 -5.97
C MET A 256 -11.67 18.00 -7.50
N ASN A 257 -10.58 18.08 -8.24
CA ASN A 257 -10.64 18.04 -9.71
C ASN A 257 -11.26 16.72 -10.22
N ASN A 258 -10.99 15.59 -9.58
CA ASN A 258 -11.62 14.31 -9.91
C ASN A 258 -13.10 14.29 -9.49
N TYR A 259 -13.41 14.83 -8.32
CA TYR A 259 -14.78 14.95 -7.84
C TYR A 259 -15.63 15.78 -8.80
N ASP A 260 -15.19 16.99 -9.16
CA ASP A 260 -15.90 17.88 -10.07
C ASP A 260 -16.09 17.26 -11.46
N TYR A 261 -15.05 16.59 -11.97
CA TYR A 261 -15.11 15.88 -13.23
C TYR A 261 -16.16 14.76 -13.21
N ASN A 262 -16.09 13.85 -12.23
CA ASN A 262 -17.02 12.72 -12.14
C ASN A 262 -18.46 13.19 -11.90
N ARG A 263 -18.65 14.17 -11.02
CA ARG A 263 -19.95 14.78 -10.77
C ARG A 263 -20.56 15.38 -12.03
N SER A 264 -19.76 16.10 -12.80
CA SER A 264 -20.20 16.71 -14.06
C SER A 264 -20.63 15.66 -15.10
N ILE A 265 -19.85 14.57 -15.23
CA ILE A 265 -20.19 13.45 -16.13
C ILE A 265 -21.51 12.81 -15.71
N PHE A 266 -21.70 12.50 -14.42
CA PHE A 266 -22.93 11.88 -13.96
C PHE A 266 -24.17 12.76 -14.13
N LEU A 267 -24.03 14.07 -13.95
CA LEU A 267 -25.11 15.04 -14.25
C LEU A 267 -25.45 15.08 -15.74
N LEU A 268 -24.47 15.11 -16.62
CA LEU A 268 -24.67 15.08 -18.07
C LEU A 268 -25.33 13.77 -18.54
N GLU A 269 -24.93 12.65 -17.95
CA GLU A 269 -25.50 11.33 -18.24
C GLU A 269 -26.84 11.08 -17.54
N LYS A 270 -27.33 12.03 -16.72
CA LYS A 270 -28.55 11.93 -15.91
C LYS A 270 -28.57 10.69 -15.01
N LYS A 271 -27.41 10.28 -14.50
CA LYS A 271 -27.29 9.19 -13.53
C LYS A 271 -27.69 9.66 -12.13
N LEU A 272 -28.36 8.80 -11.39
CA LEU A 272 -28.65 9.06 -9.98
C LEU A 272 -27.43 8.78 -9.14
N PHE A 273 -27.13 9.64 -8.19
CA PHE A 273 -26.07 9.50 -7.21
C PHE A 273 -26.38 10.32 -5.95
N PHE A 274 -25.75 9.96 -4.86
CA PHE A 274 -25.72 10.74 -3.62
C PHE A 274 -24.40 11.52 -3.56
N ASP A 275 -24.40 12.68 -2.91
CA ASP A 275 -23.28 13.62 -2.93
C ASP A 275 -23.24 14.44 -1.63
N ASN A 276 -22.08 14.51 -0.98
CA ASN A 276 -21.89 15.31 0.25
C ASN A 276 -20.92 16.48 0.06
N GLY A 277 -20.57 16.83 -1.19
CA GLY A 277 -19.67 17.92 -1.52
C GLY A 277 -18.21 17.53 -1.71
N PHE A 278 -17.81 16.29 -1.39
CA PHE A 278 -16.46 15.74 -1.65
C PHE A 278 -16.44 14.26 -2.01
N LEU A 279 -17.50 13.50 -1.75
CA LEU A 279 -17.60 12.09 -2.08
C LEU A 279 -18.95 11.80 -2.74
N ILE A 280 -18.91 11.06 -3.84
CA ILE A 280 -20.09 10.59 -4.57
C ILE A 280 -20.30 9.11 -4.27
N LEU A 281 -21.51 8.75 -3.86
CA LEU A 281 -21.97 7.36 -3.77
C LEU A 281 -22.92 7.08 -4.94
N LYS A 282 -22.62 6.04 -5.72
CA LYS A 282 -23.39 5.67 -6.90
C LYS A 282 -23.78 4.21 -6.84
N GLU A 283 -25.06 3.92 -7.04
CA GLU A 283 -25.52 2.54 -7.22
C GLU A 283 -25.00 2.00 -8.55
N ASP A 284 -24.09 1.04 -8.50
CA ASP A 284 -23.44 0.46 -9.67
C ASP A 284 -22.85 -0.91 -9.35
N LYS A 285 -22.97 -1.85 -10.29
CA LYS A 285 -22.43 -3.22 -10.15
C LYS A 285 -20.91 -3.31 -10.28
N ASN A 286 -20.26 -2.31 -10.87
CA ASN A 286 -18.81 -2.34 -11.04
C ASN A 286 -18.09 -2.31 -9.70
N LEU A 287 -17.06 -3.16 -9.56
CA LEU A 287 -16.17 -3.14 -8.39
C LEU A 287 -15.34 -1.86 -8.34
N PHE A 288 -14.79 -1.46 -9.48
CA PHE A 288 -13.91 -0.31 -9.57
C PHE A 288 -14.72 0.97 -9.71
N SER A 289 -14.37 1.98 -8.91
CA SER A 289 -14.86 3.33 -9.04
C SER A 289 -13.71 4.31 -9.25
N PRO A 290 -13.94 5.46 -9.93
CA PRO A 290 -12.92 6.49 -10.04
C PRO A 290 -12.71 7.20 -8.69
N ILE A 291 -11.62 7.98 -8.59
CA ILE A 291 -11.32 8.79 -7.39
C ILE A 291 -12.53 9.67 -7.06
N SER A 292 -12.82 9.83 -5.77
CA SER A 292 -13.97 10.56 -5.21
C SER A 292 -15.34 9.93 -5.45
N VAL A 293 -15.39 8.73 -6.00
CA VAL A 293 -16.62 7.95 -6.18
C VAL A 293 -16.48 6.62 -5.46
N VAL A 294 -17.53 6.17 -4.81
CA VAL A 294 -17.66 4.81 -4.29
C VAL A 294 -18.94 4.21 -4.85
N ASN A 295 -18.83 3.06 -5.47
CA ASN A 295 -19.98 2.33 -5.95
C ASN A 295 -20.64 1.58 -4.78
N PHE A 296 -21.95 1.38 -4.85
CA PHE A 296 -22.62 0.51 -3.87
C PHE A 296 -23.71 -0.33 -4.54
N GLU A 297 -24.06 -1.43 -3.88
CA GLU A 297 -25.22 -2.26 -4.16
C GLU A 297 -25.88 -2.67 -2.87
N TYR A 298 -27.20 -2.88 -2.93
CA TYR A 298 -27.94 -3.50 -1.83
C TYR A 298 -27.91 -5.02 -1.97
N TYR A 299 -27.75 -5.72 -0.85
CA TYR A 299 -27.89 -7.16 -0.77
C TYR A 299 -29.04 -7.56 0.19
N SER A 300 -29.79 -8.58 -0.18
CA SER A 300 -30.86 -9.16 0.65
C SER A 300 -30.42 -10.44 1.37
N ASN A 301 -29.48 -11.17 0.78
CA ASN A 301 -28.97 -12.44 1.30
C ASN A 301 -27.44 -12.46 1.28
N LEU A 302 -26.83 -12.78 2.42
CA LEU A 302 -25.36 -12.89 2.54
C LEU A 302 -24.80 -14.10 1.79
N GLU A 303 -25.51 -15.22 1.69
CA GLU A 303 -25.04 -16.42 1.00
C GLU A 303 -24.89 -16.18 -0.52
N ASP A 304 -25.86 -15.47 -1.10
CA ASP A 304 -25.80 -15.08 -2.52
C ASP A 304 -24.64 -14.11 -2.77
N LEU A 305 -24.48 -13.13 -1.88
CA LEU A 305 -23.35 -12.19 -1.94
C LEU A 305 -21.99 -12.89 -1.79
N GLU A 306 -21.87 -13.87 -0.89
CA GLU A 306 -20.65 -14.67 -0.74
C GLU A 306 -20.31 -15.41 -2.04
N THR A 307 -21.31 -15.94 -2.71
CA THR A 307 -21.12 -16.62 -4.00
C THR A 307 -20.61 -15.66 -5.05
N GLU A 308 -21.16 -14.46 -5.14
CA GLU A 308 -20.71 -13.40 -6.05
C GLU A 308 -19.27 -12.97 -5.73
N LEU A 309 -18.96 -12.69 -4.47
CA LEU A 309 -17.62 -12.25 -4.04
C LEU A 309 -16.55 -13.33 -4.31
N ASN A 310 -16.88 -14.60 -4.20
CA ASN A 310 -15.98 -15.70 -4.54
C ASN A 310 -15.62 -15.71 -6.03
N VAL A 311 -16.58 -15.43 -6.90
CA VAL A 311 -16.34 -15.31 -8.36
C VAL A 311 -15.41 -14.12 -8.67
N LEU A 312 -15.55 -13.03 -7.92
CA LEU A 312 -14.79 -11.79 -8.09
C LEU A 312 -13.45 -11.76 -7.32
N SER A 313 -13.11 -12.83 -6.59
CA SER A 313 -11.97 -12.89 -5.67
C SER A 313 -10.63 -12.52 -6.29
N ASN A 314 -10.42 -12.79 -7.58
CA ASN A 314 -9.20 -12.43 -8.31
C ASN A 314 -9.08 -10.92 -8.62
N GLN A 315 -10.16 -10.15 -8.46
CA GLN A 315 -10.18 -8.69 -8.63
C GLN A 315 -10.20 -7.94 -7.30
N ILE A 316 -10.44 -8.66 -6.19
CA ILE A 316 -10.54 -8.10 -4.85
C ILE A 316 -9.21 -8.30 -4.11
N GLN A 317 -8.62 -7.19 -3.63
CA GLN A 317 -7.39 -7.21 -2.82
C GLN A 317 -7.68 -7.57 -1.37
N CYS A 318 -8.67 -6.93 -0.78
CA CYS A 318 -9.17 -7.28 0.53
C CYS A 318 -10.66 -6.91 0.67
N ARG A 319 -11.29 -7.53 1.64
CA ARG A 319 -12.67 -7.27 2.05
C ARG A 319 -12.65 -6.79 3.49
N VAL A 320 -13.43 -5.78 3.82
CA VAL A 320 -13.66 -5.30 5.19
C VAL A 320 -15.10 -5.52 5.60
N GLY A 321 -15.34 -5.66 6.89
CA GLY A 321 -16.67 -5.92 7.46
C GLY A 321 -17.02 -7.41 7.50
N VAL A 322 -18.24 -7.76 7.15
CA VAL A 322 -18.74 -9.14 7.27
C VAL A 322 -17.87 -10.11 6.46
N GLY A 323 -17.29 -11.10 7.13
CA GLY A 323 -16.44 -12.13 6.52
C GLY A 323 -15.06 -11.63 6.05
N GLY A 324 -14.60 -10.45 6.49
CA GLY A 324 -13.33 -9.84 6.11
C GLY A 324 -12.58 -9.24 7.28
N LEU A 325 -11.71 -8.28 6.99
CA LEU A 325 -10.96 -7.49 7.96
C LEU A 325 -11.91 -6.63 8.81
N LEU A 326 -11.48 -6.24 9.99
CA LEU A 326 -12.18 -5.21 10.76
C LEU A 326 -12.14 -3.89 9.98
N TYR A 327 -13.22 -3.10 10.09
CA TYR A 327 -13.28 -1.75 9.52
C TYR A 327 -12.11 -0.90 10.04
N GLY A 328 -11.44 -0.18 9.15
CA GLY A 328 -10.25 0.61 9.43
C GLY A 328 -8.91 -0.14 9.27
N ASN A 329 -8.94 -1.40 8.85
CA ASN A 329 -7.73 -2.23 8.70
C ASN A 329 -7.35 -2.54 7.24
N ALA A 330 -8.13 -2.09 6.24
CA ALA A 330 -7.74 -2.30 4.85
C ALA A 330 -6.36 -1.70 4.54
N GLN A 331 -6.07 -0.53 5.10
CA GLN A 331 -4.83 0.20 4.85
C GLN A 331 -3.67 -0.20 5.80
N LYS A 332 -3.85 -1.25 6.61
CA LYS A 332 -2.86 -1.71 7.61
C LYS A 332 -2.49 -3.19 7.37
N PRO A 333 -1.89 -3.53 6.21
CA PRO A 333 -1.45 -4.91 5.97
C PRO A 333 -0.31 -5.30 6.92
N ASN A 334 -0.30 -6.57 7.34
CA ASN A 334 0.83 -7.17 8.04
C ASN A 334 1.95 -7.53 7.06
N LEU A 335 3.14 -7.92 7.57
CA LEU A 335 4.26 -8.36 6.74
C LEU A 335 3.95 -9.62 5.90
N TRP A 336 2.99 -10.43 6.31
CA TRP A 336 2.54 -11.65 5.61
C TRP A 336 1.28 -11.44 4.75
N ASP A 337 0.75 -10.22 4.65
CA ASP A 337 -0.39 -9.87 3.81
C ASP A 337 0.10 -9.42 2.42
N TYR A 338 0.56 -10.39 1.62
CA TYR A 338 1.14 -10.12 0.31
C TYR A 338 0.14 -9.51 -0.67
N ALA A 339 0.63 -8.59 -1.50
CA ALA A 339 -0.18 -8.01 -2.56
C ALA A 339 -0.63 -9.10 -3.56
N ASP A 340 -1.86 -8.99 -4.03
CA ASP A 340 -2.53 -9.91 -4.95
C ASP A 340 -2.67 -11.36 -4.42
N GLY A 341 -2.42 -11.57 -3.11
CA GLY A 341 -2.42 -12.91 -2.52
C GLY A 341 -1.28 -13.81 -2.99
N VAL A 342 -0.27 -13.24 -3.65
CA VAL A 342 0.92 -13.97 -4.11
C VAL A 342 2.03 -13.85 -3.07
N ASP A 343 2.39 -14.96 -2.44
CA ASP A 343 3.47 -15.00 -1.45
C ASP A 343 4.82 -14.71 -2.12
N THR A 344 5.29 -13.46 -1.93
CA THR A 344 6.55 -12.98 -2.50
C THR A 344 7.76 -13.73 -1.94
N MET A 345 7.73 -14.11 -0.66
CA MET A 345 8.82 -14.85 -0.04
C MET A 345 8.92 -16.27 -0.59
N ASP A 346 7.78 -16.95 -0.77
CA ASP A 346 7.75 -18.28 -1.38
C ASP A 346 8.24 -18.23 -2.83
N PHE A 347 7.78 -17.28 -3.62
CA PHE A 347 8.30 -17.04 -4.97
C PHE A 347 9.82 -16.83 -4.98
N LEU A 348 10.34 -15.97 -4.11
CA LEU A 348 11.76 -15.63 -4.04
C LEU A 348 12.64 -16.75 -3.51
N THR A 349 12.09 -17.72 -2.83
CA THR A 349 12.85 -18.90 -2.36
C THR A 349 12.91 -20.02 -3.41
N ASN A 350 11.97 -20.04 -4.36
CA ASN A 350 11.76 -21.15 -5.28
C ASN A 350 12.12 -20.87 -6.75
N PHE A 351 12.46 -19.61 -7.15
CA PHE A 351 12.83 -19.29 -8.55
C PHE A 351 14.27 -19.63 -8.89
#